data_7d2a66b12b2fb69d9648c47dba00ae81
#
_entry.id   7d2a66b12b2fb69d9648c47dba00ae81
#
_cell.length_a   1.000
_cell.length_b   1.000
_cell.length_c   1.000
_cell.angle_alpha   90.00
_cell.angle_beta   90.00
_cell.angle_gamma   90.00
#
_symmetry.space_group_name_H-M   'P 1'
#
loop_
_entity.id
_entity.type
_entity.pdbx_description
1 polymer ?
#
loop_
_entity_poly.entity_id
_entity_poly.type
_entity_poly.pdbx_seq_one_letter_code
_entity_poly.pdbx_strand_id
1 'polypeptide(L)'
;MYEFLLGFFLILAPVYAESLPDYDKPFAPIYTDKPGYSWTDKIIISINAPSWNSNSNKIDSIGETDSHAIKISSGENFLKPYRLTETSSGSGIFSGEIILTGFLHDVDGDGNFDTNPKTSGNGPTNGFLEVENNDSITIS
;
A
#
# COMPACT_ATOMS: atom_id res chain seq x y z
N MET A 1 -32.91 32.85 18.57
CA MET A 1 -32.28 32.45 18.80
C MET A 1 -31.70 32.15 18.70
N TYR A 2 -31.77 31.96 18.66
CA TYR A 2 -30.99 31.37 18.74
C TYR A 2 -30.24 31.14 18.54
N GLU A 3 -30.14 30.94 18.36
CA GLU A 3 -29.32 30.43 18.36
C GLU A 3 -28.67 30.15 18.09
N PHE A 4 -28.85 30.15 17.97
CA PHE A 4 -27.98 29.54 17.92
C PHE A 4 -27.35 29.46 17.71
N LEU A 5 -27.48 29.56 17.45
CA LEU A 5 -26.67 29.15 17.54
C LEU A 5 -26.07 28.81 17.44
N LEU A 6 -26.19 28.82 17.24
CA LEU A 6 -25.40 28.30 17.35
C LEU A 6 -24.75 27.88 17.28
N GLY A 7 -25.05 27.97 17.10
CA GLY A 7 -24.14 27.31 17.27
C GLY A 7 -23.65 27.09 16.98
N PHE A 8 -23.36 26.93 16.78
CA PHE A 8 -22.56 26.47 16.81
C PHE A 8 -22.07 26.19 16.51
N PHE A 9 -22.02 26.10 16.23
CA PHE A 9 -21.19 25.56 16.15
C PHE A 9 -20.46 25.39 15.94
N LEU A 10 -20.43 25.50 15.70
CA LEU A 10 -19.53 25.15 15.69
C LEU A 10 -18.78 24.95 15.72
N ILE A 11 -18.73 25.05 15.84
CA ILE A 11 -17.85 24.74 15.91
C ILE A 11 -17.08 24.49 15.95
N LEU A 12 -16.84 24.34 16.10
CA LEU A 12 -16.03 23.97 16.15
C LEU A 12 -15.30 23.42 15.91
N ALA A 13 -14.87 23.31 15.97
CA ALA A 13 -14.17 22.71 15.74
C ALA A 13 -13.36 22.29 15.57
N PRO A 14 -12.75 21.90 15.59
CA PRO A 14 -11.93 21.36 15.28
C PRO A 14 -11.31 20.75 14.96
N VAL A 15 -11.21 20.31 14.99
CA VAL A 15 -10.80 19.58 14.82
C VAL A 15 -10.20 19.09 14.26
N TYR A 16 -9.63 18.73 14.17
CA TYR A 16 -9.02 18.27 13.68
C TYR A 16 -8.14 17.59 13.56
N ALA A 17 -8.22 17.33 13.49
CA ALA A 17 -7.19 17.04 13.37
C ALA A 17 -6.31 15.85 13.35
N GLU A 18 -5.32 15.63 14.04
CA GLU A 18 -4.44 14.49 14.12
C GLU A 18 -5.15 13.34 14.78
N SER A 19 -6.01 12.64 14.08
CA SER A 19 -6.65 11.44 14.59
C SER A 19 -5.85 10.21 14.22
N LEU A 20 -5.97 9.14 14.99
CA LEU A 20 -5.44 7.84 14.61
C LEU A 20 -6.18 7.32 13.37
N PRO A 21 -5.54 6.49 12.55
CA PRO A 21 -6.21 5.87 11.42
C PRO A 21 -7.46 5.12 11.86
N ASP A 22 -8.52 5.25 11.11
CA ASP A 22 -9.79 4.58 11.40
C ASP A 22 -9.81 3.22 10.71
N TYR A 23 -9.25 2.23 11.38
CA TYR A 23 -9.19 0.87 10.86
C TYR A 23 -10.54 0.14 10.94
N ASP A 24 -11.51 0.71 11.66
CA ASP A 24 -12.84 0.10 11.74
C ASP A 24 -13.68 0.36 10.51
N LYS A 25 -13.27 1.28 9.66
CA LYS A 25 -13.93 1.50 8.39
C LYS A 25 -13.49 0.43 7.41
N PRO A 26 -14.41 -0.41 6.97
CA PRO A 26 -14.02 -1.63 6.26
C PRO A 26 -13.62 -1.40 4.81
N PHE A 27 -13.72 -0.18 4.31
CA PHE A 27 -13.59 0.04 2.89
C PHE A 27 -12.54 1.09 2.55
N ALA A 28 -11.50 0.62 1.90
CA ALA A 28 -10.48 1.47 1.29
C ALA A 28 -10.15 0.86 -0.07
N PRO A 29 -10.49 1.52 -1.18
CA PRO A 29 -10.24 0.93 -2.50
C PRO A 29 -8.75 0.73 -2.74
N ILE A 30 -8.42 -0.45 -3.26
CA ILE A 30 -7.06 -0.85 -3.59
C ILE A 30 -6.96 -0.88 -5.11
N TYR A 31 -5.93 -0.26 -5.63
CA TYR A 31 -5.66 -0.20 -7.07
C TYR A 31 -4.27 -0.71 -7.37
N THR A 32 -4.14 -1.32 -8.54
CA THR A 32 -2.84 -1.60 -9.14
C THR A 32 -2.74 -0.86 -10.47
N ASP A 33 -1.53 -0.59 -10.91
CA ASP A 33 -1.31 0.19 -12.14
C ASP A 33 -1.68 -0.58 -13.41
N LYS A 34 -1.79 -1.91 -13.35
CA LYS A 34 -2.17 -2.74 -14.50
C LYS A 34 -3.05 -3.90 -14.03
N PRO A 35 -3.87 -4.48 -14.93
CA PRO A 35 -4.68 -5.65 -14.59
C PRO A 35 -3.91 -6.97 -14.66
N GLY A 36 -2.74 -6.99 -15.29
CA GLY A 36 -1.92 -8.18 -15.43
C GLY A 36 -0.44 -7.82 -15.55
N TYR A 37 0.41 -8.77 -15.21
CA TYR A 37 1.84 -8.54 -15.10
C TYR A 37 2.63 -9.73 -15.63
N SER A 38 3.89 -9.48 -15.96
CA SER A 38 4.87 -10.50 -16.32
C SER A 38 5.98 -10.54 -15.28
N TRP A 39 6.81 -11.56 -15.33
CA TRP A 39 8.04 -11.58 -14.53
C TRP A 39 8.88 -10.34 -14.87
N THR A 40 9.58 -9.82 -13.88
CA THR A 40 10.33 -8.56 -13.89
C THR A 40 9.47 -7.30 -13.85
N ASP A 41 8.17 -7.42 -14.01
CA ASP A 41 7.30 -6.25 -13.89
C ASP A 41 7.29 -5.70 -12.47
N LYS A 42 7.14 -4.39 -12.41
CA LYS A 42 6.89 -3.69 -11.16
C LYS A 42 5.39 -3.48 -11.04
N ILE A 43 4.85 -3.84 -9.89
CA ILE A 43 3.46 -3.53 -9.53
C ILE A 43 3.48 -2.29 -8.66
N ILE A 44 2.71 -1.28 -9.03
CA ILE A 44 2.48 -0.13 -8.19
C ILE A 44 1.12 -0.31 -7.52
N ILE A 45 1.12 -0.30 -6.20
CA ILE A 45 -0.07 -0.50 -5.39
C ILE A 45 -0.48 0.85 -4.82
N SER A 46 -1.76 1.17 -4.87
CA SER A 46 -2.29 2.39 -4.28
C SER A 46 -3.56 2.08 -3.49
N ILE A 47 -3.65 2.63 -2.29
CA ILE A 47 -4.84 2.51 -1.45
C ILE A 47 -5.35 3.92 -1.17
N ASN A 48 -6.61 4.16 -1.52
CA ASN A 48 -7.25 5.44 -1.25
C ASN A 48 -7.97 5.35 0.09
N ALA A 49 -7.33 5.87 1.13
CA ALA A 49 -7.82 5.78 2.50
C ALA A 49 -7.62 7.09 3.25
N PRO A 50 -8.37 8.15 2.92
CA PRO A 50 -8.19 9.44 3.57
C PRO A 50 -8.39 9.40 5.08
N SER A 51 -9.24 8.50 5.58
CA SER A 51 -9.46 8.36 7.03
C SER A 51 -8.25 7.79 7.77
N TRP A 52 -7.29 7.23 7.05
CA TRP A 52 -6.06 6.67 7.63
C TRP A 52 -4.91 7.67 7.66
N ASN A 53 -5.13 8.86 7.12
CA ASN A 53 -4.17 9.96 7.26
C ASN A 53 -4.25 10.49 8.69
N SER A 54 -3.24 10.22 9.48
CA SER A 54 -3.21 10.59 10.89
C SER A 54 -2.56 11.94 11.13
N ASN A 55 -1.74 12.41 10.21
CA ASN A 55 -1.07 13.71 10.32
C ASN A 55 -0.95 14.38 8.96
N SER A 56 -1.73 15.42 8.75
CA SER A 56 -1.77 16.14 7.47
C SER A 56 -0.48 16.89 7.12
N ASN A 57 0.44 17.00 8.07
CA ASN A 57 1.71 17.71 7.88
C ASN A 57 2.90 16.78 7.68
N LYS A 58 2.68 15.48 7.68
CA LYS A 58 3.73 14.49 7.51
C LYS A 58 3.29 13.41 6.54
N ILE A 59 4.26 12.66 6.06
CA ILE A 59 4.00 11.46 5.27
C ILE A 59 3.69 10.35 6.27
N ASP A 60 2.47 9.86 6.24
CA ASP A 60 2.05 8.73 7.05
C ASP A 60 2.36 7.42 6.35
N SER A 61 2.37 6.33 7.11
CA SER A 61 2.52 4.99 6.57
C SER A 61 1.50 4.04 7.17
N ILE A 62 1.20 2.98 6.45
CA ILE A 62 0.26 1.94 6.89
C ILE A 62 0.83 0.57 6.55
N GLY A 63 0.28 -0.45 7.20
CA GLY A 63 0.55 -1.84 6.85
C GLY A 63 1.76 -2.45 7.50
N GLU A 64 2.52 -1.69 8.28
CA GLU A 64 3.76 -2.17 8.89
C GLU A 64 3.57 -2.86 10.24
N THR A 65 2.39 -2.77 10.85
CA THR A 65 2.14 -3.36 12.16
C THR A 65 1.45 -4.72 12.03
N ASP A 66 1.75 -5.64 12.94
CA ASP A 66 1.17 -6.98 12.91
C ASP A 66 -0.36 -6.97 13.02
N SER A 67 -0.91 -6.04 13.79
CA SER A 67 -2.36 -5.96 13.99
C SER A 67 -3.11 -5.46 12.75
N HIS A 68 -2.45 -4.71 11.91
CA HIS A 68 -3.05 -4.12 10.69
C HIS A 68 -2.09 -4.26 9.53
N ALA A 69 -1.49 -5.43 9.41
CA ALA A 69 -0.48 -5.69 8.39
C ALA A 69 -1.11 -5.81 7.01
N ILE A 70 -0.49 -5.17 6.04
CA ILE A 70 -0.82 -5.43 4.64
C ILE A 70 -0.06 -6.68 4.22
N LYS A 71 -0.78 -7.57 3.55
CA LYS A 71 -0.23 -8.80 3.00
C LYS A 71 -0.36 -8.79 1.48
N ILE A 72 0.74 -9.06 0.81
CA ILE A 72 0.78 -9.22 -0.64
C ILE A 72 1.21 -10.64 -0.92
N SER A 73 0.39 -11.43 -1.60
CA SER A 73 0.64 -12.85 -1.75
C SER A 73 0.40 -13.35 -3.17
N SER A 74 1.10 -14.41 -3.52
CA SER A 74 0.92 -15.16 -4.75
C SER A 74 1.25 -16.61 -4.46
N GLY A 75 0.27 -17.51 -4.61
CA GLY A 75 0.44 -18.89 -4.25
C GLY A 75 0.83 -19.03 -2.79
N GLU A 76 1.96 -19.69 -2.53
CA GLU A 76 2.48 -19.86 -1.16
C GLU A 76 3.45 -18.76 -0.73
N ASN A 77 3.80 -17.86 -1.63
CA ASN A 77 4.75 -16.79 -1.35
C ASN A 77 4.00 -15.53 -0.91
N PHE A 78 4.53 -14.83 0.07
CA PHE A 78 3.88 -13.62 0.54
C PHE A 78 4.86 -12.66 1.23
N LEU A 79 4.46 -11.40 1.21
CA LEU A 79 5.11 -10.31 1.96
C LEU A 79 4.12 -9.84 3.02
N LYS A 80 4.51 -9.92 4.29
CA LYS A 80 3.70 -9.48 5.42
C LYS A 80 4.58 -9.27 6.65
N PRO A 81 4.55 -8.09 7.26
CA PRO A 81 3.81 -6.88 6.86
C PRO A 81 4.48 -6.19 5.68
N TYR A 82 3.72 -5.47 4.89
CA TYR A 82 4.27 -4.64 3.82
C TYR A 82 3.80 -3.21 4.00
N ARG A 83 4.74 -2.29 4.18
CA ARG A 83 4.45 -0.88 4.42
C ARG A 83 4.13 -0.15 3.13
N LEU A 84 3.09 0.67 3.16
CA LEU A 84 2.81 1.67 2.15
C LEU A 84 2.92 3.04 2.78
N THR A 85 3.30 4.04 2.00
CA THR A 85 3.45 5.40 2.48
C THR A 85 2.58 6.35 1.66
N GLU A 86 2.18 7.45 2.26
CA GLU A 86 1.43 8.48 1.54
C GLU A 86 2.23 9.03 0.38
N THR A 87 1.54 9.36 -0.69
CA THR A 87 2.14 9.97 -1.88
C THR A 87 2.59 11.40 -1.63
N SER A 88 1.97 12.07 -0.68
CA SER A 88 2.36 13.39 -0.17
C SER A 88 1.69 13.62 1.16
N SER A 89 2.17 14.60 1.92
CA SER A 89 1.59 14.94 3.23
C SER A 89 0.10 15.21 3.10
N GLY A 90 -0.70 14.49 3.87
CA GLY A 90 -2.14 14.69 3.93
C GLY A 90 -2.91 14.20 2.71
N SER A 91 -2.29 13.46 1.78
CA SER A 91 -2.98 13.01 0.59
C SER A 91 -4.05 11.95 0.89
N GLY A 92 -3.84 11.13 1.91
CA GLY A 92 -4.70 9.99 2.18
C GLY A 92 -4.61 8.89 1.14
N ILE A 93 -3.64 8.97 0.23
CA ILE A 93 -3.36 7.95 -0.77
C ILE A 93 -2.03 7.31 -0.43
N PHE A 94 -2.08 6.03 -0.12
CA PHE A 94 -0.90 5.26 0.31
C PHE A 94 -0.43 4.41 -0.85
N SER A 95 0.87 4.42 -1.12
CA SER A 95 1.44 3.72 -2.26
C SER A 95 2.69 2.95 -1.89
N GLY A 96 2.93 1.89 -2.63
CA GLY A 96 4.14 1.10 -2.58
C GLY A 96 4.31 0.33 -3.88
N GLU A 97 5.44 -0.34 -4.00
CA GLU A 97 5.74 -1.10 -5.21
C GLU A 97 6.47 -2.39 -4.88
N ILE A 98 6.24 -3.40 -5.70
CA ILE A 98 6.96 -4.67 -5.64
C ILE A 98 7.41 -5.05 -7.04
N ILE A 99 8.47 -5.84 -7.11
CA ILE A 99 8.96 -6.41 -8.36
C ILE A 99 8.67 -7.90 -8.34
N LEU A 100 8.10 -8.39 -9.43
CA LEU A 100 7.80 -9.80 -9.58
C LEU A 100 9.04 -10.56 -10.01
N THR A 101 9.26 -11.71 -9.40
CA THR A 101 10.31 -12.65 -9.74
C THR A 101 9.70 -14.04 -9.91
N GLY A 102 10.36 -14.92 -10.63
CA GLY A 102 9.77 -16.25 -10.79
C GLY A 102 10.80 -17.33 -11.04
N PHE A 103 11.80 -17.01 -11.84
CA PHE A 103 12.84 -17.96 -12.18
C PHE A 103 14.10 -17.20 -12.59
N LEU A 104 15.20 -17.94 -12.64
CA LEU A 104 16.45 -17.39 -13.16
C LEU A 104 16.30 -17.18 -14.66
N HIS A 105 16.39 -15.95 -15.10
CA HIS A 105 16.22 -15.60 -16.50
C HIS A 105 17.07 -14.40 -16.88
N ASP A 106 17.73 -14.56 -17.99
CA ASP A 106 18.53 -13.51 -18.64
C ASP A 106 17.65 -12.95 -19.76
N VAL A 107 17.03 -11.80 -19.49
CA VAL A 107 16.02 -11.21 -20.35
C VAL A 107 16.66 -10.58 -21.59
N ASP A 108 17.83 -9.95 -21.42
CA ASP A 108 18.49 -9.22 -22.51
C ASP A 108 19.61 -10.01 -23.21
N GLY A 109 19.96 -11.19 -22.71
CA GLY A 109 20.94 -12.07 -23.33
C GLY A 109 22.38 -11.67 -23.05
N ASP A 110 22.64 -10.93 -22.01
CA ASP A 110 23.99 -10.45 -21.68
C ASP A 110 24.81 -11.47 -20.88
N GLY A 111 24.22 -12.59 -20.49
CA GLY A 111 24.85 -13.64 -19.71
C GLY A 111 24.66 -13.51 -18.21
N ASN A 112 23.96 -12.50 -17.77
CA ASN A 112 23.61 -12.32 -16.35
C ASN A 112 22.11 -12.51 -16.20
N PHE A 113 21.72 -12.99 -15.00
CA PHE A 113 20.29 -13.15 -14.74
C PHE A 113 19.68 -11.82 -14.27
N ASP A 114 18.63 -11.39 -14.94
CA ASP A 114 17.83 -10.21 -14.56
C ASP A 114 16.80 -10.55 -13.51
N THR A 115 16.41 -11.82 -13.42
CA THR A 115 15.46 -12.29 -12.42
C THR A 115 16.07 -13.37 -11.56
N ASN A 116 15.74 -13.31 -10.28
CA ASN A 116 16.09 -14.36 -9.34
C ASN A 116 14.86 -14.66 -8.50
N PRO A 117 14.43 -15.93 -8.42
CA PRO A 117 13.28 -16.26 -7.58
C PRO A 117 13.56 -15.86 -6.14
N LYS A 118 12.75 -14.97 -5.62
CA LYS A 118 12.85 -14.54 -4.23
C LYS A 118 11.59 -13.82 -3.78
N THR A 119 11.33 -13.91 -2.50
CA THR A 119 10.28 -13.16 -1.83
C THR A 119 10.92 -12.46 -0.64
N SER A 120 11.01 -11.14 -0.68
CA SER A 120 11.67 -10.36 0.36
C SER A 120 11.25 -8.90 0.30
N GLY A 121 11.44 -8.21 1.43
CA GLY A 121 11.14 -6.80 1.53
C GLY A 121 9.96 -6.51 2.45
N ASN A 122 9.90 -5.29 2.95
CA ASN A 122 8.88 -4.85 3.88
C ASN A 122 8.27 -3.50 3.49
N GLY A 123 8.54 -3.02 2.28
CA GLY A 123 7.97 -1.81 1.72
C GLY A 123 8.72 -0.53 2.05
N PRO A 124 8.36 0.56 1.44
CA PRO A 124 7.37 0.64 0.35
C PRO A 124 7.92 0.35 -1.04
N THR A 125 9.26 0.23 -1.21
CA THR A 125 9.87 0.12 -2.55
C THR A 125 10.88 -1.02 -2.68
N ASN A 126 11.02 -1.85 -1.67
CA ASN A 126 12.05 -2.89 -1.63
C ASN A 126 11.49 -4.31 -1.74
N GLY A 127 10.23 -4.44 -2.15
CA GLY A 127 9.57 -5.74 -2.20
C GLY A 127 9.88 -6.52 -3.47
N PHE A 128 10.10 -7.82 -3.28
CA PHE A 128 10.18 -8.81 -4.33
C PHE A 128 9.21 -9.93 -3.99
N LEU A 129 8.47 -10.38 -4.98
CA LEU A 129 7.51 -11.48 -4.79
C LEU A 129 7.72 -12.52 -5.88
N GLU A 130 7.97 -13.74 -5.45
CA GLU A 130 8.07 -14.86 -6.36
C GLU A 130 6.68 -15.29 -6.83
N VAL A 131 6.50 -15.41 -8.13
CA VAL A 131 5.23 -15.78 -8.76
C VAL A 131 5.46 -16.89 -9.78
N GLU A 132 4.42 -17.68 -10.00
CA GLU A 132 4.41 -18.69 -11.06
C GLU A 132 3.45 -18.26 -12.16
N ASN A 133 3.60 -18.90 -13.30
CA ASN A 133 2.74 -18.61 -14.44
C ASN A 133 1.29 -18.87 -14.09
N ASN A 134 0.42 -17.92 -14.43
CA ASN A 134 -1.02 -17.97 -14.14
C ASN A 134 -1.38 -17.81 -12.65
N ASP A 135 -0.46 -17.38 -11.82
CA ASP A 135 -0.80 -17.05 -10.44
C ASP A 135 -1.64 -15.78 -10.36
N SER A 136 -2.40 -15.70 -9.29
CA SER A 136 -3.11 -14.48 -8.91
C SER A 136 -2.35 -13.78 -7.78
N ILE A 137 -2.32 -12.47 -7.82
CA ILE A 137 -1.74 -11.66 -6.75
C ILE A 137 -2.87 -11.10 -5.92
N THR A 138 -2.80 -11.33 -4.63
CA THR A 138 -3.80 -10.85 -3.67
C THR A 138 -3.17 -9.84 -2.73
N ILE A 139 -3.84 -8.71 -2.54
CA ILE A 139 -3.46 -7.67 -1.59
C ILE A 139 -4.58 -7.55 -0.55
N SER A 140 -4.24 -7.69 0.72
CA SER A 140 -5.21 -7.67 1.81
C SER A 140 -4.67 -6.99 3.06
#